data_7e9c17b0ed4997d59aad17a4edf9d981
#
_entry.id   7e9c17b0ed4997d59aad17a4edf9d981
#
_cell.length_a   1.000
_cell.length_b   1.000
_cell.length_c   1.000
_cell.angle_alpha   90.00
_cell.angle_beta   90.00
_cell.angle_gamma   90.00
#
_symmetry.space_group_name_H-M   'P 1'
#
loop_
_entity.id
_entity.type
_entity.pdbx_description
1 polymer ?
#
loop_
_entity_poly.entity_id
_entity_poly.type
_entity_poly.pdbx_seq_one_letter_code
_entity_poly.pdbx_strand_id
1 'polypeptide(L)'
;MWKQRAAAVVLIGSVLLVPVSGTAAPAWAVDPVDPGSNRPSTGQSLFDEITADGVPFPFDALVGKIEKKAGCQPARCVTSVLVPLGRSLQRAAAAPDFFSFPRAVAAVTADGGGHLLAKDRVYLGYQERAGVIEVISYNEAAARFEFQLVRNYRPQGKPETVYASRAVCTACHQNQGPVFSRQQWDETNANPSIAERLASENGRTREQMYGVTIRRGVDLPNAIDDSTDRANLFAVIHRIWRDACDPACRSYALQAALQYRLSQEQGFESGSAFAASLAQRFAAQWPSGLAIPNPDLPNRDPLASAGDPSAASRIDVGAAFEALAPRAPIEIWSGDDALLVPRFVAGLASLFAEADVRDLDAALKRRAAVAVRRTYTARCSVNSDRYQCVGEVTLSGTHSMIDRLSLGGKELTRLQLRNGAVTRQGMTARTAGGDAIERIELPQRGKPGTVIVTVVEDFSPVRAALASSDWSGVPFTRVRVRTTLGLPPMNACCRPRNSVPATDDTVAAEVVPAQASGFVGPCAACHRTAERSPPNFLAGDAQRIRANLTQCAPRMFVRLSMWQSPAASRAKVPMPPPGASHGGSPAIQVAPDPAVSALQATVAEWLRAESGQAPDLAAMLARGYENLRPCLPAGS
;
A
#
# COMPACT_ATOMS: atom_id res chain seq x y z
N MET A 1 0.72 50.92 69.85
CA MET A 1 2.11 51.08 69.38
C MET A 1 2.76 49.70 69.32
N TRP A 2 2.71 49.03 68.20
CA TRP A 2 3.39 47.75 67.98
C TRP A 2 4.23 47.85 66.71
N LYS A 3 5.54 47.66 66.84
CA LYS A 3 6.50 47.58 65.75
C LYS A 3 6.55 46.12 65.26
N GLN A 4 6.16 45.91 64.01
CA GLN A 4 6.42 44.65 63.32
C GLN A 4 7.81 44.68 62.69
N ARG A 5 8.64 43.72 63.02
CA ARG A 5 9.92 43.43 62.37
C ARG A 5 9.64 42.46 61.20
N ALA A 6 9.96 42.83 60.00
CA ALA A 6 9.97 41.98 58.83
C ALA A 6 11.27 41.17 58.79
N ALA A 7 11.20 39.85 58.82
CA ALA A 7 12.30 38.96 58.53
C ALA A 7 12.31 38.61 57.03
N ALA A 8 13.42 38.93 56.37
CA ALA A 8 13.64 38.52 54.98
C ALA A 8 14.15 37.08 54.95
N VAL A 9 13.37 36.21 54.33
CA VAL A 9 13.78 34.82 54.03
C VAL A 9 14.42 34.82 52.64
N VAL A 10 15.74 34.58 52.61
CA VAL A 10 16.47 34.34 51.36
C VAL A 10 16.29 32.87 50.96
N LEU A 11 15.46 32.64 49.92
CA LEU A 11 15.34 31.31 49.30
C LEU A 11 16.49 31.15 48.29
N ILE A 12 17.48 30.34 48.63
CA ILE A 12 18.51 29.86 47.71
C ILE A 12 17.87 28.75 46.89
N GLY A 13 17.43 29.08 45.66
CA GLY A 13 16.96 28.10 44.71
C GLY A 13 18.11 27.27 44.15
N SER A 14 18.24 26.02 44.59
CA SER A 14 19.09 25.03 43.92
C SER A 14 18.51 24.68 42.58
N VAL A 15 19.09 25.22 41.50
CA VAL A 15 18.76 24.78 40.12
C VAL A 15 19.34 23.38 39.94
N LEU A 16 18.49 22.37 40.08
CA LEU A 16 18.78 21.00 39.64
C LEU A 16 18.88 21.02 38.11
N LEU A 17 20.11 21.01 37.59
CA LEU A 17 20.37 20.66 36.19
C LEU A 17 19.96 19.20 35.98
N VAL A 18 18.73 19.00 35.50
CA VAL A 18 18.31 17.70 34.97
C VAL A 18 19.13 17.47 33.71
N PRO A 19 19.93 16.39 33.61
CA PRO A 19 20.58 16.08 32.35
C PRO A 19 19.49 15.86 31.30
N VAL A 20 19.51 16.62 30.23
CA VAL A 20 18.69 16.39 29.05
C VAL A 20 19.20 15.05 28.49
N SER A 21 18.54 13.98 28.90
CA SER A 21 18.72 12.66 28.31
C SER A 21 18.49 12.82 26.82
N GLY A 22 19.50 12.51 26.02
CA GLY A 22 19.39 12.52 24.58
C GLY A 22 18.10 11.82 24.20
N THR A 23 17.27 12.49 23.41
CA THR A 23 16.03 11.92 22.89
C THR A 23 16.41 10.70 22.05
N ALA A 24 16.25 9.51 22.63
CA ALA A 24 16.27 8.28 21.88
C ALA A 24 15.34 8.46 20.68
N ALA A 25 15.74 7.98 19.51
CA ALA A 25 14.85 7.93 18.36
C ALA A 25 13.52 7.33 18.83
N PRO A 26 12.38 7.88 18.41
CA PRO A 26 11.11 7.37 18.86
C PRO A 26 11.04 5.86 18.59
N ALA A 27 10.63 5.09 19.58
CA ALA A 27 10.59 3.62 19.55
C ALA A 27 9.66 3.05 18.42
N TRP A 28 8.97 3.93 17.71
CA TRP A 28 8.07 3.60 16.61
C TRP A 28 8.68 3.79 15.20
N ALA A 29 9.97 4.12 15.08
CA ALA A 29 10.58 4.20 13.75
C ALA A 29 10.41 2.85 13.05
N VAL A 30 9.66 2.84 11.93
CA VAL A 30 9.55 1.66 11.08
C VAL A 30 10.98 1.30 10.68
N ASP A 31 11.40 0.07 10.98
CA ASP A 31 12.73 -0.39 10.56
C ASP A 31 12.88 -0.18 9.07
N PRO A 32 13.92 0.53 8.61
CA PRO A 32 14.13 0.73 7.20
C PRO A 32 14.30 -0.64 6.55
N VAL A 33 13.41 -0.94 5.63
CA VAL A 33 13.50 -2.18 4.86
C VAL A 33 14.37 -1.90 3.65
N ASP A 34 15.37 -2.76 3.42
CA ASP A 34 16.18 -2.71 2.19
C ASP A 34 15.20 -2.68 0.99
N PRO A 35 15.26 -1.67 0.11
CA PRO A 35 14.42 -1.61 -1.07
C PRO A 35 14.61 -2.83 -1.98
N GLY A 36 15.73 -3.54 -1.87
CA GLY A 36 16.07 -4.67 -2.71
C GLY A 36 16.46 -4.26 -4.14
N SER A 37 16.69 -5.25 -4.99
CA SER A 37 17.01 -5.03 -6.40
C SER A 37 15.83 -4.39 -7.14
N ASN A 38 16.10 -3.54 -8.13
CA ASN A 38 15.08 -2.91 -8.98
C ASN A 38 14.21 -3.98 -9.66
N ARG A 39 14.85 -5.01 -10.21
CA ARG A 39 14.16 -6.15 -10.84
C ARG A 39 13.90 -7.24 -9.82
N PRO A 40 12.75 -7.94 -9.92
CA PRO A 40 12.50 -9.11 -9.09
C PRO A 40 13.46 -10.25 -9.45
N SER A 41 13.91 -11.00 -8.43
CA SER A 41 14.64 -12.24 -8.61
C SER A 41 13.73 -13.42 -8.96
N THR A 42 12.45 -13.31 -8.63
CA THR A 42 11.42 -14.35 -8.86
C THR A 42 10.11 -13.71 -9.31
N GLY A 43 9.41 -14.38 -10.22
CA GLY A 43 8.13 -13.90 -10.74
C GLY A 43 8.23 -12.63 -11.57
N GLN A 44 7.10 -12.03 -11.78
CA GLN A 44 6.95 -10.76 -12.50
C GLN A 44 5.80 -9.96 -11.90
N SER A 45 5.71 -8.67 -12.20
CA SER A 45 4.59 -7.85 -11.76
C SER A 45 3.30 -8.28 -12.47
N LEU A 46 2.17 -8.06 -11.82
CA LEU A 46 0.87 -8.29 -12.42
C LEU A 46 0.65 -7.40 -13.66
N PHE A 47 1.24 -6.21 -13.69
CA PHE A 47 1.20 -5.33 -14.86
C PHE A 47 1.94 -5.95 -16.06
N ASP A 48 3.09 -6.60 -15.85
CA ASP A 48 3.80 -7.32 -16.90
C ASP A 48 2.94 -8.47 -17.46
N GLU A 49 2.21 -9.18 -16.60
CA GLU A 49 1.29 -10.23 -17.03
C GLU A 49 0.15 -9.67 -17.89
N ILE A 50 -0.50 -8.60 -17.42
CA ILE A 50 -1.62 -7.97 -18.13
C ILE A 50 -1.19 -7.40 -19.48
N THR A 51 0.02 -6.85 -19.56
CA THR A 51 0.55 -6.17 -20.74
C THR A 51 1.53 -7.00 -21.56
N ALA A 52 1.55 -8.33 -21.37
CA ALA A 52 2.45 -9.24 -22.09
C ALA A 52 2.34 -9.14 -23.62
N ASP A 53 1.15 -8.81 -24.12
CA ASP A 53 0.82 -8.56 -25.53
C ASP A 53 0.93 -7.08 -25.95
N GLY A 54 1.57 -6.22 -25.11
CA GLY A 54 1.81 -4.80 -25.34
C GLY A 54 0.98 -3.87 -24.49
N VAL A 55 1.44 -2.63 -24.38
CA VAL A 55 0.76 -1.54 -23.66
C VAL A 55 -0.02 -0.70 -24.68
N PRO A 56 -1.36 -0.71 -24.67
CA PRO A 56 -2.14 0.07 -25.63
C PRO A 56 -2.10 1.57 -25.32
N PHE A 57 -2.25 2.39 -26.34
CA PHE A 57 -2.51 3.82 -26.27
C PHE A 57 -3.90 4.08 -26.88
N PRO A 58 -4.68 5.04 -26.40
CA PRO A 58 -4.45 5.98 -25.28
C PRO A 58 -4.68 5.36 -23.89
N PHE A 59 -4.61 6.19 -22.82
CA PHE A 59 -4.62 5.73 -21.42
C PHE A 59 -5.92 5.00 -21.04
N ASP A 60 -7.07 5.46 -21.52
CA ASP A 60 -8.37 4.79 -21.33
C ASP A 60 -8.41 3.39 -21.98
N ALA A 61 -7.74 3.21 -23.12
CA ALA A 61 -7.60 1.88 -23.75
C ALA A 61 -6.77 0.93 -22.86
N LEU A 62 -5.73 1.44 -22.16
CA LEU A 62 -4.96 0.66 -21.20
C LEU A 62 -5.83 0.28 -19.99
N VAL A 63 -6.59 1.23 -19.44
CA VAL A 63 -7.54 0.98 -18.34
C VAL A 63 -8.55 -0.09 -18.75
N GLY A 64 -9.18 0.04 -19.93
CA GLY A 64 -10.12 -0.95 -20.46
C GLY A 64 -9.50 -2.33 -20.66
N LYS A 65 -8.22 -2.40 -21.07
CA LYS A 65 -7.49 -3.68 -21.15
C LYS A 65 -7.32 -4.33 -19.77
N ILE A 66 -6.95 -3.55 -18.74
CA ILE A 66 -6.82 -4.03 -17.36
C ILE A 66 -8.16 -4.60 -16.87
N GLU A 67 -9.25 -3.84 -17.05
CA GLU A 67 -10.59 -4.29 -16.66
C GLU A 67 -10.99 -5.59 -17.36
N LYS A 68 -10.81 -5.65 -18.66
CA LYS A 68 -11.11 -6.86 -19.45
C LYS A 68 -10.33 -8.07 -18.99
N LYS A 69 -9.02 -7.92 -18.71
CA LYS A 69 -8.16 -9.01 -18.21
C LYS A 69 -8.54 -9.45 -16.80
N ALA A 70 -8.94 -8.50 -15.94
CA ALA A 70 -9.46 -8.77 -14.61
C ALA A 70 -10.86 -9.41 -14.61
N GLY A 71 -11.52 -9.50 -15.75
CA GLY A 71 -12.89 -10.03 -15.86
C GLY A 71 -13.98 -9.05 -15.41
N CYS A 72 -13.67 -7.78 -15.43
CA CYS A 72 -14.58 -6.71 -15.04
C CYS A 72 -15.53 -6.31 -16.17
N GLN A 73 -16.70 -5.83 -15.80
CA GLN A 73 -17.49 -4.99 -16.69
C GLN A 73 -16.81 -3.61 -16.82
N PRO A 74 -16.93 -2.93 -17.98
CA PRO A 74 -16.35 -1.61 -18.19
C PRO A 74 -16.71 -0.61 -17.08
N ALA A 75 -15.74 0.17 -16.64
CA ALA A 75 -15.86 1.19 -15.58
C ALA A 75 -16.38 0.67 -14.22
N ARG A 76 -16.13 -0.60 -13.89
CA ARG A 76 -16.59 -1.20 -12.63
C ARG A 76 -15.49 -1.55 -11.64
N CYS A 77 -14.28 -1.77 -12.11
CA CYS A 77 -13.19 -2.23 -11.23
C CYS A 77 -12.08 -1.21 -11.07
N VAL A 78 -11.94 -0.27 -11.98
CA VAL A 78 -10.89 0.74 -11.92
C VAL A 78 -11.50 2.07 -11.51
N THR A 79 -10.96 2.64 -10.43
CA THR A 79 -11.22 4.02 -10.03
C THR A 79 -10.12 4.91 -10.59
N SER A 80 -10.51 5.97 -11.32
CA SER A 80 -9.56 6.90 -11.91
C SER A 80 -9.88 8.33 -11.52
N VAL A 81 -8.82 9.12 -11.26
CA VAL A 81 -8.89 10.53 -10.85
C VAL A 81 -7.87 11.37 -11.62
N LEU A 82 -8.11 12.68 -11.69
CA LEU A 82 -7.19 13.67 -12.23
C LEU A 82 -6.53 14.45 -11.08
N VAL A 83 -5.20 14.54 -11.10
CA VAL A 83 -4.40 15.20 -10.06
C VAL A 83 -3.49 16.25 -10.72
N PRO A 84 -3.91 17.54 -10.81
CA PRO A 84 -3.11 18.56 -11.50
C PRO A 84 -1.88 18.97 -10.69
N LEU A 85 -2.00 19.10 -9.37
CA LEU A 85 -0.96 19.62 -8.49
C LEU A 85 -0.37 18.57 -7.54
N GLY A 86 -0.41 17.29 -7.92
CA GLY A 86 0.10 16.18 -7.14
C GLY A 86 1.59 16.25 -6.82
N ARG A 87 2.07 15.24 -6.11
CA ARG A 87 3.45 15.17 -5.58
C ARG A 87 4.35 14.18 -6.34
N SER A 88 3.91 13.70 -7.50
CA SER A 88 4.69 12.80 -8.36
C SER A 88 5.98 13.46 -8.86
N LEU A 89 7.01 12.65 -9.07
CA LEU A 89 8.27 13.07 -9.70
C LEU A 89 8.04 13.64 -11.11
N GLN A 90 7.00 13.20 -11.82
CA GLN A 90 6.65 13.66 -13.17
C GLN A 90 5.89 14.98 -13.21
N ARG A 91 5.50 15.54 -12.05
CA ARG A 91 4.76 16.81 -11.98
C ARG A 91 5.44 17.94 -12.73
N ALA A 92 6.76 18.04 -12.62
CA ALA A 92 7.52 19.14 -13.23
C ALA A 92 7.37 19.19 -14.76
N ALA A 93 7.06 18.08 -15.43
CA ALA A 93 6.83 18.04 -16.87
C ALA A 93 5.59 18.83 -17.30
N ALA A 94 4.58 18.98 -16.42
CA ALA A 94 3.36 19.74 -16.69
C ALA A 94 3.50 21.25 -16.45
N ALA A 95 4.59 21.73 -15.86
CA ALA A 95 4.77 23.13 -15.53
C ALA A 95 4.85 24.03 -16.79
N PRO A 96 4.24 25.23 -16.78
CA PRO A 96 3.33 25.76 -15.77
C PRO A 96 1.87 25.31 -15.91
N ASP A 97 1.54 24.53 -16.95
CA ASP A 97 0.18 24.23 -17.42
C ASP A 97 -0.42 23.02 -16.72
N PHE A 98 -0.31 22.95 -15.38
CA PHE A 98 -0.69 21.78 -14.57
C PHE A 98 -2.14 21.34 -14.76
N PHE A 99 -3.07 22.27 -14.94
CA PHE A 99 -4.49 21.97 -15.12
C PHE A 99 -4.83 21.57 -16.56
N SER A 100 -4.05 22.02 -17.54
CA SER A 100 -4.18 21.58 -18.94
C SER A 100 -3.61 20.18 -19.15
N PHE A 101 -2.64 19.77 -18.34
CA PHE A 101 -1.98 18.47 -18.39
C PHE A 101 -1.92 17.81 -16.99
N PRO A 102 -3.11 17.54 -16.38
CA PRO A 102 -3.14 16.88 -15.08
C PRO A 102 -2.58 15.46 -15.19
N ARG A 103 -2.09 14.93 -14.11
CA ARG A 103 -1.76 13.50 -14.00
C ARG A 103 -3.05 12.71 -13.85
N ALA A 104 -3.26 11.67 -14.66
CA ALA A 104 -4.31 10.70 -14.43
C ALA A 104 -3.79 9.59 -13.50
N VAL A 105 -4.48 9.32 -12.40
CA VAL A 105 -4.18 8.21 -11.49
C VAL A 105 -5.31 7.20 -11.58
N ALA A 106 -4.98 5.93 -11.78
CA ALA A 106 -5.92 4.83 -11.84
C ALA A 106 -5.50 3.69 -10.89
N ALA A 107 -6.45 3.13 -10.17
CA ALA A 107 -6.25 1.99 -9.27
C ALA A 107 -7.33 0.94 -9.49
N VAL A 108 -6.96 -0.34 -9.45
CA VAL A 108 -7.94 -1.44 -9.46
C VAL A 108 -8.50 -1.59 -8.05
N THR A 109 -9.70 -1.10 -7.81
CA THR A 109 -10.32 -1.01 -6.48
C THR A 109 -11.39 -2.07 -6.20
N ALA A 110 -11.82 -2.79 -7.24
CA ALA A 110 -12.82 -3.87 -7.10
C ALA A 110 -12.37 -5.16 -7.80
N ASP A 111 -12.97 -6.29 -7.41
CA ASP A 111 -12.71 -7.60 -7.98
C ASP A 111 -13.58 -7.83 -9.22
N GLY A 112 -13.01 -8.29 -10.30
CA GLY A 112 -13.71 -8.63 -11.53
C GLY A 112 -14.33 -10.02 -11.55
N GLY A 113 -14.09 -10.83 -10.50
CA GLY A 113 -14.62 -12.18 -10.40
C GLY A 113 -13.88 -13.23 -11.22
N GLY A 114 -12.76 -12.90 -11.90
CA GLY A 114 -11.86 -13.84 -12.55
C GLY A 114 -10.78 -14.40 -11.61
N HIS A 115 -9.85 -15.21 -12.17
CA HIS A 115 -8.67 -15.69 -11.42
C HIS A 115 -7.57 -14.62 -11.30
N LEU A 116 -7.60 -13.58 -12.13
CA LEU A 116 -6.65 -12.47 -12.03
C LEU A 116 -7.01 -11.60 -10.84
N LEU A 117 -6.24 -11.69 -9.77
CA LEU A 117 -6.44 -10.91 -8.54
C LEU A 117 -5.78 -9.53 -8.69
N ALA A 118 -6.43 -8.64 -9.42
CA ALA A 118 -5.93 -7.30 -9.72
C ALA A 118 -6.32 -6.24 -8.66
N LYS A 119 -7.40 -6.48 -7.92
CA LYS A 119 -7.88 -5.58 -6.86
C LYS A 119 -6.77 -5.28 -5.85
N ASP A 120 -6.55 -4.01 -5.55
CA ASP A 120 -5.54 -3.50 -4.61
C ASP A 120 -4.08 -3.84 -5.01
N ARG A 121 -3.83 -4.16 -6.29
CA ARG A 121 -2.54 -4.66 -6.78
C ARG A 121 -1.99 -3.98 -8.01
N VAL A 122 -2.75 -3.08 -8.65
CA VAL A 122 -2.32 -2.34 -9.84
C VAL A 122 -2.71 -0.88 -9.69
N TYR A 123 -1.71 -0.02 -9.76
CA TYR A 123 -1.82 1.44 -9.65
C TYR A 123 -1.02 2.08 -10.78
N LEU A 124 -1.63 3.03 -11.46
CA LEU A 124 -1.04 3.73 -12.60
C LEU A 124 -1.08 5.24 -12.38
N GLY A 125 -0.04 5.94 -12.82
CA GLY A 125 0.01 7.39 -12.82
C GLY A 125 0.52 7.91 -14.16
N TYR A 126 -0.35 8.37 -15.02
CA TYR A 126 -0.01 8.87 -16.36
C TYR A 126 0.22 10.38 -16.37
N GLN A 127 1.33 10.82 -16.94
CA GLN A 127 1.62 12.21 -17.22
C GLN A 127 1.91 12.40 -18.73
N GLU A 128 1.01 13.08 -19.42
CA GLU A 128 1.04 13.22 -20.88
C GLU A 128 2.32 13.92 -21.38
N ARG A 129 2.69 15.07 -20.80
CA ARG A 129 3.88 15.82 -21.24
C ARG A 129 5.19 15.08 -20.98
N ALA A 130 5.26 14.26 -19.96
CA ALA A 130 6.39 13.36 -19.74
C ALA A 130 6.38 12.18 -20.73
N GLY A 131 5.22 11.82 -21.27
CA GLY A 131 5.03 10.61 -22.05
C GLY A 131 5.35 9.34 -21.25
N VAL A 132 5.02 9.34 -19.95
CA VAL A 132 5.37 8.30 -18.99
C VAL A 132 4.15 7.87 -18.19
N ILE A 133 4.04 6.55 -17.95
CA ILE A 133 3.18 6.00 -16.91
C ILE A 133 4.07 5.46 -15.80
N GLU A 134 3.87 5.95 -14.57
CA GLU A 134 4.40 5.33 -13.35
C GLU A 134 3.47 4.19 -12.95
N VAL A 135 4.04 3.01 -12.67
CA VAL A 135 3.29 1.81 -12.33
C VAL A 135 3.78 1.27 -10.99
N ILE A 136 2.82 0.97 -10.10
CA ILE A 136 3.06 0.16 -8.92
C ILE A 136 2.20 -1.08 -9.06
N SER A 137 2.83 -2.25 -9.14
CA SER A 137 2.11 -3.49 -9.39
C SER A 137 2.66 -4.64 -8.57
N TYR A 138 1.76 -5.45 -8.00
CA TYR A 138 2.12 -6.52 -7.09
C TYR A 138 2.72 -7.72 -7.84
N ASN A 139 3.77 -8.30 -7.26
CA ASN A 139 4.40 -9.54 -7.69
C ASN A 139 4.13 -10.60 -6.61
N GLU A 140 3.24 -11.55 -6.90
CA GLU A 140 2.83 -12.57 -5.95
C GLU A 140 4.00 -13.50 -5.57
N ALA A 141 4.86 -13.87 -6.53
CA ALA A 141 5.98 -14.76 -6.29
C ALA A 141 7.07 -14.15 -5.42
N ALA A 142 7.28 -12.83 -5.54
CA ALA A 142 8.22 -12.08 -4.71
C ALA A 142 7.58 -11.51 -3.44
N ALA A 143 6.25 -11.58 -3.29
CA ALA A 143 5.45 -11.01 -2.20
C ALA A 143 5.72 -9.52 -1.98
N ARG A 144 5.87 -8.75 -3.06
CA ARG A 144 6.18 -7.31 -3.01
C ARG A 144 5.55 -6.56 -4.16
N PHE A 145 5.43 -5.24 -3.99
CA PHE A 145 5.14 -4.35 -5.10
C PHE A 145 6.40 -4.07 -5.92
N GLU A 146 6.26 -4.10 -7.23
CA GLU A 146 7.27 -3.67 -8.19
C GLU A 146 6.94 -2.25 -8.65
N PHE A 147 8.00 -1.47 -8.88
CA PHE A 147 7.91 -0.10 -9.39
C PHE A 147 8.42 -0.10 -10.83
N GLN A 148 7.60 0.39 -11.74
CA GLN A 148 7.90 0.36 -13.16
C GLN A 148 7.57 1.70 -13.82
N LEU A 149 8.20 1.98 -14.96
CA LEU A 149 7.90 3.09 -15.84
C LEU A 149 7.54 2.55 -17.22
N VAL A 150 6.45 3.04 -17.80
CA VAL A 150 6.18 2.88 -19.22
C VAL A 150 6.61 4.16 -19.91
N ARG A 151 7.73 4.11 -20.62
CA ARG A 151 8.30 5.24 -21.36
C ARG A 151 7.74 5.32 -22.77
N ASN A 152 7.97 6.46 -23.43
CA ASN A 152 7.49 6.73 -24.80
C ASN A 152 5.98 6.50 -24.97
N TYR A 153 5.21 6.70 -23.90
CA TYR A 153 3.75 6.54 -23.90
C TYR A 153 3.06 7.79 -24.45
N ARG A 154 3.00 7.88 -25.77
CA ARG A 154 2.47 9.02 -26.53
C ARG A 154 1.95 8.56 -27.89
N PRO A 155 1.17 9.39 -28.63
CA PRO A 155 0.73 9.05 -29.98
C PRO A 155 1.93 8.65 -30.85
N GLN A 156 1.82 7.54 -31.56
CA GLN A 156 2.87 6.96 -32.41
C GLN A 156 4.16 6.57 -31.67
N GLY A 157 4.21 6.66 -30.33
CA GLY A 157 5.29 6.18 -29.52
C GLY A 157 5.36 4.63 -29.52
N LYS A 158 6.52 4.11 -29.16
CA LYS A 158 6.69 2.67 -28.86
C LYS A 158 6.84 2.54 -27.34
N PRO A 159 5.75 2.20 -26.62
CA PRO A 159 5.80 2.07 -25.17
C PRO A 159 6.82 1.00 -24.74
N GLU A 160 7.71 1.37 -23.83
CA GLU A 160 8.71 0.49 -23.25
C GLU A 160 8.50 0.43 -21.72
N THR A 161 8.33 -0.77 -21.17
CA THR A 161 8.22 -0.96 -19.73
C THR A 161 9.59 -1.30 -19.15
N VAL A 162 10.03 -0.51 -18.16
CA VAL A 162 11.29 -0.71 -17.43
C VAL A 162 11.03 -0.76 -15.92
N TYR A 163 11.86 -1.48 -15.16
CA TYR A 163 11.83 -1.44 -13.70
C TYR A 163 12.52 -0.17 -13.21
N ALA A 164 11.80 0.63 -12.46
CA ALA A 164 12.30 1.88 -11.89
C ALA A 164 13.26 1.63 -10.72
N SER A 165 14.10 2.63 -10.41
CA SER A 165 14.94 2.58 -9.22
C SER A 165 14.09 2.48 -7.94
N ARG A 166 14.15 1.36 -7.26
CA ARG A 166 13.42 1.16 -6.00
C ARG A 166 13.89 2.12 -4.92
N ALA A 167 15.18 2.45 -4.87
CA ALA A 167 15.71 3.42 -3.91
C ALA A 167 15.06 4.81 -4.08
N VAL A 168 14.77 5.22 -5.32
CA VAL A 168 14.02 6.46 -5.61
C VAL A 168 12.57 6.33 -5.17
N CYS A 169 11.90 5.26 -5.57
CA CYS A 169 10.47 5.07 -5.30
C CYS A 169 10.20 4.94 -3.80
N THR A 170 10.97 4.09 -3.09
CA THR A 170 10.76 3.82 -1.67
C THR A 170 11.15 4.99 -0.76
N ALA A 171 11.88 5.98 -1.25
CA ALA A 171 12.12 7.22 -0.52
C ALA A 171 10.80 7.94 -0.15
N CYS A 172 9.81 7.94 -1.06
CA CYS A 172 8.47 8.45 -0.80
C CYS A 172 7.49 7.32 -0.40
N HIS A 173 7.58 6.17 -1.08
CA HIS A 173 6.75 4.99 -0.82
C HIS A 173 7.35 4.14 0.32
N GLN A 174 7.47 4.74 1.52
CA GLN A 174 8.17 4.15 2.68
C GLN A 174 7.54 2.85 3.17
N ASN A 175 6.26 2.60 2.85
CA ASN A 175 5.57 1.33 3.05
C ASN A 175 5.90 0.28 1.96
N GLN A 176 6.78 0.61 1.00
CA GLN A 176 7.10 -0.19 -0.20
C GLN A 176 5.89 -0.56 -1.07
N GLY A 177 4.84 0.21 -0.98
CA GLY A 177 3.58 0.04 -1.69
C GLY A 177 2.99 1.36 -2.14
N PRO A 178 1.75 1.37 -2.64
CA PRO A 178 1.09 2.59 -3.05
C PRO A 178 0.90 3.52 -1.86
N VAL A 179 0.91 4.82 -2.14
CA VAL A 179 0.63 5.87 -1.18
C VAL A 179 -0.44 6.80 -1.73
N PHE A 180 -1.32 7.29 -0.86
CA PHE A 180 -2.29 8.31 -1.20
C PHE A 180 -2.55 9.23 -0.01
N SER A 181 -3.10 10.44 -0.22
CA SER A 181 -3.43 11.31 0.90
C SER A 181 -4.87 11.08 1.33
N ARG A 182 -5.09 10.75 2.60
CA ARG A 182 -6.43 10.78 3.22
C ARG A 182 -6.87 12.20 3.46
N GLN A 183 -8.15 12.39 3.45
CA GLN A 183 -8.81 13.60 3.11
C GLN A 183 -9.34 14.48 4.21
N GLN A 184 -8.79 15.65 4.34
CA GLN A 184 -9.64 16.84 4.39
C GLN A 184 -9.59 17.63 3.07
N TRP A 185 -8.51 17.48 2.31
CA TRP A 185 -8.30 18.07 1.00
C TRP A 185 -7.99 16.99 -0.01
N ASP A 186 -8.91 16.77 -0.90
CA ASP A 186 -8.67 15.94 -2.05
C ASP A 186 -7.84 16.72 -3.08
N GLU A 187 -6.69 16.19 -3.45
CA GLU A 187 -5.85 16.76 -4.51
C GLU A 187 -6.39 16.42 -5.92
N THR A 188 -7.51 15.73 -5.99
CA THR A 188 -8.11 15.21 -7.23
C THR A 188 -9.28 16.05 -7.72
N ASN A 189 -9.81 15.70 -8.88
CA ASN A 189 -11.05 16.27 -9.41
C ASN A 189 -12.32 15.89 -8.61
N ALA A 190 -12.22 15.11 -7.55
CA ALA A 190 -13.30 14.96 -6.57
C ALA A 190 -13.48 16.24 -5.73
N ASN A 191 -12.42 17.05 -5.57
CA ASN A 191 -12.51 18.38 -5.01
C ASN A 191 -13.19 19.33 -6.00
N PRO A 192 -14.31 19.96 -5.64
CA PRO A 192 -15.06 20.84 -6.55
C PRO A 192 -14.22 22.00 -7.11
N SER A 193 -13.32 22.59 -6.33
CA SER A 193 -12.46 23.68 -6.77
C SER A 193 -11.42 23.23 -7.81
N ILE A 194 -10.88 22.01 -7.64
CA ILE A 194 -10.00 21.39 -8.64
C ILE A 194 -10.76 21.08 -9.92
N ALA A 195 -11.95 20.47 -9.81
CA ALA A 195 -12.79 20.11 -10.95
C ALA A 195 -13.20 21.36 -11.76
N GLU A 196 -13.61 22.43 -11.09
CA GLU A 196 -14.01 23.68 -11.76
C GLU A 196 -12.82 24.32 -12.49
N ARG A 197 -11.64 24.33 -11.89
CA ARG A 197 -10.43 24.86 -12.53
C ARG A 197 -9.98 24.01 -13.71
N LEU A 198 -9.99 22.68 -13.59
CA LEU A 198 -9.76 21.77 -14.72
C LEU A 198 -10.71 22.04 -15.88
N ALA A 199 -12.01 22.24 -15.60
CA ALA A 199 -13.01 22.52 -16.60
C ALA A 199 -12.81 23.90 -17.24
N SER A 200 -12.44 24.94 -16.48
CA SER A 200 -12.23 26.30 -16.96
C SER A 200 -11.01 26.41 -17.88
N GLU A 201 -9.90 25.79 -17.51
CA GLU A 201 -8.65 25.86 -18.29
C GLU A 201 -8.68 24.99 -19.56
N ASN A 202 -9.48 23.91 -19.58
CA ASN A 202 -9.60 23.02 -20.75
C ASN A 202 -10.80 23.32 -21.67
N GLY A 203 -11.48 24.43 -21.43
CA GLY A 203 -12.72 24.78 -22.12
C GLY A 203 -13.93 24.06 -21.53
N ARG A 204 -15.04 24.78 -21.36
CA ARG A 204 -16.27 24.26 -20.72
C ARG A 204 -16.92 23.08 -21.45
N THR A 205 -16.47 22.77 -22.68
CA THR A 205 -16.96 21.67 -23.51
C THR A 205 -16.21 20.36 -23.28
N ARG A 206 -15.06 20.37 -22.62
CA ARG A 206 -14.29 19.14 -22.35
C ARG A 206 -14.82 18.46 -21.09
N GLU A 207 -15.58 17.40 -21.27
CA GLU A 207 -16.18 16.64 -20.16
C GLU A 207 -15.23 15.58 -19.58
N GLN A 208 -14.27 15.11 -20.36
CA GLN A 208 -13.34 14.05 -19.96
C GLN A 208 -11.90 14.36 -20.37
N MET A 209 -10.97 13.87 -19.56
CA MET A 209 -9.52 13.83 -19.86
C MET A 209 -9.01 12.42 -19.56
N TYR A 210 -8.31 11.81 -20.49
CA TYR A 210 -7.73 10.45 -20.36
C TYR A 210 -8.76 9.39 -19.93
N GLY A 211 -10.02 9.53 -20.37
CA GLY A 211 -11.13 8.68 -19.95
C GLY A 211 -11.74 9.02 -18.58
N VAL A 212 -11.20 10.02 -17.86
CA VAL A 212 -11.68 10.46 -16.54
C VAL A 212 -12.65 11.63 -16.71
N THR A 213 -13.83 11.54 -16.12
CA THR A 213 -14.83 12.62 -16.11
C THR A 213 -14.38 13.75 -15.19
N ILE A 214 -14.29 14.99 -15.72
CA ILE A 214 -13.74 16.14 -14.99
C ILE A 214 -14.65 16.61 -13.86
N ARG A 215 -15.94 16.87 -14.16
CA ARG A 215 -16.86 17.57 -13.25
C ARG A 215 -17.67 16.68 -12.34
N ARG A 216 -17.79 15.43 -12.67
CA ARG A 216 -18.67 14.52 -11.92
C ARG A 216 -18.08 14.12 -10.57
N GLY A 217 -16.79 14.31 -10.38
CA GLY A 217 -16.06 13.71 -9.29
C GLY A 217 -15.95 12.19 -9.48
N VAL A 218 -15.51 11.51 -8.44
CA VAL A 218 -15.50 10.04 -8.39
C VAL A 218 -16.68 9.58 -7.54
N ASP A 219 -17.44 8.61 -8.03
CA ASP A 219 -18.59 8.06 -7.28
C ASP A 219 -18.16 7.48 -5.92
N LEU A 220 -16.90 7.06 -5.80
CA LEU A 220 -16.28 6.56 -4.56
C LEU A 220 -14.91 7.26 -4.37
N PRO A 221 -14.89 8.52 -3.91
CA PRO A 221 -13.65 9.30 -3.80
C PRO A 221 -12.60 8.64 -2.89
N ASN A 222 -13.02 7.89 -1.87
CA ASN A 222 -12.14 7.19 -0.93
C ASN A 222 -11.71 5.80 -1.43
N ALA A 223 -12.16 5.34 -2.61
CA ALA A 223 -11.88 3.99 -3.07
C ALA A 223 -10.38 3.73 -3.29
N ILE A 224 -9.62 4.74 -3.71
CA ILE A 224 -8.17 4.66 -3.88
C ILE A 224 -7.49 4.62 -2.50
N ASP A 225 -7.93 5.45 -1.54
CA ASP A 225 -7.40 5.45 -0.17
C ASP A 225 -7.62 4.08 0.49
N ASP A 226 -8.86 3.57 0.43
CA ASP A 226 -9.19 2.23 0.96
C ASP A 226 -8.39 1.11 0.29
N SER A 227 -8.13 1.25 -1.02
CA SER A 227 -7.29 0.31 -1.77
C SER A 227 -5.83 0.37 -1.31
N THR A 228 -5.28 1.56 -1.07
CA THR A 228 -3.90 1.71 -0.58
C THR A 228 -3.74 1.20 0.86
N ASP A 229 -4.75 1.35 1.71
CA ASP A 229 -4.76 0.77 3.06
C ASP A 229 -4.66 -0.75 3.03
N ARG A 230 -5.51 -1.40 2.20
CA ARG A 230 -5.47 -2.85 2.06
C ARG A 230 -4.15 -3.33 1.45
N ALA A 231 -3.65 -2.65 0.43
CA ALA A 231 -2.37 -2.95 -0.20
C ALA A 231 -1.18 -2.81 0.78
N ASN A 232 -1.24 -1.83 1.68
CA ASN A 232 -0.23 -1.61 2.71
C ASN A 232 -0.07 -2.82 3.63
N LEU A 233 -1.14 -3.57 3.88
CA LEU A 233 -1.12 -4.75 4.74
C LEU A 233 -0.47 -5.97 4.07
N PHE A 234 -0.31 -6.03 2.76
CA PHE A 234 0.26 -7.21 2.10
C PHE A 234 1.67 -7.52 2.60
N ALA A 235 2.54 -6.52 2.66
CA ALA A 235 3.90 -6.69 3.17
C ALA A 235 3.90 -7.10 4.66
N VAL A 236 3.00 -6.55 5.47
CA VAL A 236 2.83 -6.88 6.89
C VAL A 236 2.41 -8.34 7.06
N ILE A 237 1.40 -8.79 6.30
CA ILE A 237 0.91 -10.17 6.35
C ILE A 237 2.00 -11.16 5.94
N HIS A 238 2.77 -10.86 4.89
CA HIS A 238 3.89 -11.68 4.47
C HIS A 238 5.02 -11.70 5.52
N ARG A 239 5.26 -10.59 6.21
CA ARG A 239 6.24 -10.52 7.30
C ARG A 239 5.82 -11.41 8.47
N ILE A 240 4.55 -11.36 8.89
CA ILE A 240 4.02 -12.25 9.95
C ILE A 240 4.11 -13.72 9.51
N TRP A 241 3.70 -14.02 8.28
CA TRP A 241 3.78 -15.35 7.69
C TRP A 241 5.21 -15.92 7.71
N ARG A 242 6.20 -15.11 7.37
CA ARG A 242 7.60 -15.52 7.28
C ARG A 242 8.25 -15.65 8.65
N ASP A 243 8.05 -14.65 9.53
CA ASP A 243 8.89 -14.44 10.70
C ASP A 243 8.24 -14.95 12.00
N ALA A 244 6.90 -14.99 12.09
CA ALA A 244 6.18 -15.40 13.30
C ALA A 244 5.32 -16.66 13.13
N CYS A 245 5.13 -17.18 11.91
CA CYS A 245 4.26 -18.31 11.64
C CYS A 245 5.05 -19.49 11.09
N ASP A 246 5.23 -20.55 11.91
CA ASP A 246 5.89 -21.78 11.49
C ASP A 246 4.99 -22.64 10.55
N PRO A 247 5.46 -23.77 10.00
CA PRO A 247 4.67 -24.56 9.06
C PRO A 247 3.31 -25.02 9.63
N ALA A 248 3.21 -25.37 10.90
CA ALA A 248 1.96 -25.73 11.53
C ALA A 248 1.00 -24.54 11.64
N CYS A 249 1.52 -23.40 12.12
CA CYS A 249 0.79 -22.14 12.14
C CYS A 249 0.29 -21.77 10.73
N ARG A 250 1.11 -21.89 9.69
CA ARG A 250 0.74 -21.59 8.30
C ARG A 250 -0.40 -22.46 7.79
N SER A 251 -0.38 -23.74 8.12
CA SER A 251 -1.48 -24.66 7.80
C SER A 251 -2.80 -24.20 8.42
N TYR A 252 -2.80 -23.90 9.72
CA TYR A 252 -4.01 -23.39 10.40
C TYR A 252 -4.46 -22.03 9.88
N ALA A 253 -3.52 -21.12 9.63
CA ALA A 253 -3.83 -19.80 9.09
C ALA A 253 -4.50 -19.90 7.71
N LEU A 254 -4.03 -20.81 6.85
CA LEU A 254 -4.67 -21.08 5.55
C LEU A 254 -6.07 -21.68 5.70
N GLN A 255 -6.25 -22.62 6.63
CA GLN A 255 -7.57 -23.17 6.93
C GLN A 255 -8.53 -22.04 7.35
N ALA A 256 -8.12 -21.21 8.32
CA ALA A 256 -8.91 -20.08 8.80
C ALA A 256 -9.21 -19.06 7.69
N ALA A 257 -8.23 -18.75 6.84
CA ALA A 257 -8.42 -17.82 5.71
C ALA A 257 -9.43 -18.36 4.68
N LEU A 258 -9.38 -19.66 4.36
CA LEU A 258 -10.34 -20.28 3.45
C LEU A 258 -11.73 -20.40 4.08
N GLN A 259 -11.83 -20.71 5.36
CA GLN A 259 -13.10 -20.68 6.10
C GLN A 259 -13.72 -19.28 6.07
N TYR A 260 -12.91 -18.25 6.35
CA TYR A 260 -13.35 -16.85 6.31
C TYR A 260 -13.88 -16.47 4.93
N ARG A 261 -13.19 -16.85 3.84
CA ARG A 261 -13.66 -16.60 2.47
C ARG A 261 -14.93 -17.39 2.13
N LEU A 262 -14.99 -18.66 2.48
CA LEU A 262 -16.16 -19.50 2.23
C LEU A 262 -17.39 -19.07 3.02
N SER A 263 -17.23 -18.58 4.26
CA SER A 263 -18.30 -17.98 5.04
C SER A 263 -18.65 -16.56 4.58
N GLN A 264 -18.01 -16.07 3.53
CA GLN A 264 -18.16 -14.69 3.02
C GLN A 264 -17.90 -13.65 4.11
N GLU A 265 -16.78 -13.83 4.78
CA GLU A 265 -16.24 -12.92 5.80
C GLU A 265 -17.06 -12.85 7.11
N GLN A 266 -17.97 -13.81 7.33
CA GLN A 266 -18.76 -13.86 8.56
C GLN A 266 -18.05 -14.55 9.73
N GLY A 267 -16.95 -15.26 9.49
CA GLY A 267 -16.17 -15.87 10.56
C GLY A 267 -15.28 -17.02 10.11
N PHE A 268 -14.48 -17.48 11.04
CA PHE A 268 -13.64 -18.67 10.92
C PHE A 268 -13.47 -19.28 12.32
N GLU A 269 -13.06 -20.54 12.37
CA GLU A 269 -12.66 -21.17 13.62
C GLU A 269 -11.20 -20.82 13.94
N SER A 270 -10.98 -20.03 14.97
CA SER A 270 -9.68 -19.85 15.57
C SER A 270 -9.48 -20.91 16.64
N GLY A 271 -8.71 -21.96 16.35
CA GLY A 271 -8.28 -22.88 17.41
C GLY A 271 -7.50 -22.09 18.48
N SER A 272 -7.88 -22.26 19.75
CA SER A 272 -7.23 -21.56 20.86
C SER A 272 -5.71 -21.77 20.89
N ALA A 273 -5.27 -22.99 20.56
CA ALA A 273 -3.84 -23.35 20.45
C ALA A 273 -3.14 -22.59 19.32
N PHE A 274 -3.77 -22.44 18.14
CA PHE A 274 -3.22 -21.64 17.04
C PHE A 274 -3.09 -20.18 17.43
N ALA A 275 -4.15 -19.60 17.99
CA ALA A 275 -4.16 -18.20 18.39
C ALA A 275 -3.09 -17.89 19.43
N ALA A 276 -2.98 -18.73 20.49
CA ALA A 276 -1.97 -18.58 21.53
C ALA A 276 -0.54 -18.73 20.99
N SER A 277 -0.29 -19.73 20.11
CA SER A 277 1.02 -19.96 19.50
C SER A 277 1.44 -18.78 18.61
N LEU A 278 0.55 -18.26 17.78
CA LEU A 278 0.83 -17.10 16.94
C LEU A 278 1.14 -15.86 17.78
N ALA A 279 0.31 -15.57 18.79
CA ALA A 279 0.49 -14.44 19.70
C ALA A 279 1.85 -14.49 20.43
N GLN A 280 2.21 -15.67 20.96
CA GLN A 280 3.49 -15.87 21.63
C GLN A 280 4.69 -15.65 20.69
N ARG A 281 4.67 -16.21 19.49
CA ARG A 281 5.74 -16.05 18.50
C ARG A 281 5.83 -14.62 17.98
N PHE A 282 4.69 -13.98 17.79
CA PHE A 282 4.62 -12.58 17.39
C PHE A 282 5.28 -11.69 18.45
N ALA A 283 4.92 -11.86 19.72
CA ALA A 283 5.54 -11.10 20.83
C ALA A 283 7.05 -11.38 20.97
N ALA A 284 7.49 -12.61 20.72
CA ALA A 284 8.91 -12.96 20.73
C ALA A 284 9.68 -12.30 19.57
N GLN A 285 9.08 -12.24 18.38
CA GLN A 285 9.66 -11.62 17.19
C GLN A 285 9.67 -10.09 17.28
N TRP A 286 8.60 -9.50 17.82
CA TRP A 286 8.43 -8.06 17.97
C TRP A 286 8.02 -7.70 19.40
N PRO A 287 8.99 -7.66 20.33
CA PRO A 287 8.71 -7.36 21.74
C PRO A 287 8.09 -5.97 21.99
N SER A 288 8.42 -5.01 21.11
CA SER A 288 7.84 -3.64 21.12
C SER A 288 6.64 -3.49 20.19
N GLY A 289 6.14 -4.59 19.64
CA GLY A 289 5.11 -4.59 18.61
C GLY A 289 5.65 -4.43 17.18
N LEU A 290 4.81 -4.76 16.21
CA LEU A 290 5.08 -4.59 14.79
C LEU A 290 4.46 -3.27 14.32
N ALA A 291 5.31 -2.32 13.95
CA ALA A 291 4.89 -1.04 13.38
C ALA A 291 4.26 -1.26 12.00
N ILE A 292 3.02 -0.81 11.82
CA ILE A 292 2.31 -0.86 10.54
C ILE A 292 2.62 0.41 9.76
N PRO A 293 3.27 0.33 8.59
CA PRO A 293 3.67 1.49 7.83
C PRO A 293 2.47 2.34 7.43
N ASN A 294 2.61 3.66 7.49
CA ASN A 294 1.56 4.58 7.09
C ASN A 294 1.55 4.76 5.56
N PRO A 295 0.49 4.37 4.84
CA PRO A 295 0.37 4.58 3.41
C PRO A 295 -0.02 6.02 3.05
N ASP A 296 -0.41 6.84 4.05
CA ASP A 296 -0.91 8.17 3.81
C ASP A 296 0.21 9.20 3.70
N LEU A 297 0.05 10.13 2.78
CA LEU A 297 0.80 11.37 2.76
C LEU A 297 0.03 12.43 3.55
N PRO A 298 0.72 13.34 4.27
CA PRO A 298 0.05 14.45 4.94
C PRO A 298 -0.78 15.27 3.95
N ASN A 299 -2.01 15.58 4.33
CA ASN A 299 -2.87 16.45 3.54
C ASN A 299 -2.29 17.85 3.42
N ARG A 300 -2.58 18.49 2.30
CA ARG A 300 -2.29 19.90 2.07
C ARG A 300 -3.38 20.52 1.20
N ASP A 301 -3.50 21.83 1.23
CA ASP A 301 -4.27 22.54 0.22
C ASP A 301 -3.42 22.68 -1.07
N PRO A 302 -3.74 21.97 -2.15
CA PRO A 302 -2.96 22.02 -3.37
C PRO A 302 -3.05 23.40 -4.06
N LEU A 303 -4.16 24.12 -3.87
CA LEU A 303 -4.39 25.44 -4.48
C LEU A 303 -3.60 26.54 -3.77
N ALA A 304 -3.46 26.49 -2.44
CA ALA A 304 -2.61 27.42 -1.71
C ALA A 304 -1.16 27.39 -2.19
N SER A 305 -0.64 26.20 -2.51
CA SER A 305 0.70 26.00 -3.07
C SER A 305 0.86 26.52 -4.51
N ALA A 306 -0.25 26.74 -5.21
CA ALA A 306 -0.27 27.26 -6.58
C ALA A 306 -0.46 28.79 -6.66
N GLY A 307 -0.42 29.50 -5.52
CA GLY A 307 -0.62 30.95 -5.46
C GLY A 307 -2.08 31.38 -5.66
N ASP A 308 -3.03 30.48 -5.41
CA ASP A 308 -4.45 30.78 -5.47
C ASP A 308 -4.91 31.51 -4.20
N PRO A 309 -5.28 32.82 -4.27
CA PRO A 309 -5.66 33.58 -3.10
C PRO A 309 -6.96 33.09 -2.44
N SER A 310 -7.81 32.35 -3.15
CA SER A 310 -9.04 31.78 -2.58
C SER A 310 -8.78 30.59 -1.66
N ALA A 311 -7.64 29.95 -1.79
CA ALA A 311 -7.25 28.80 -1.01
C ALA A 311 -6.56 29.17 0.33
N ALA A 312 -6.04 30.40 0.43
CA ALA A 312 -5.22 30.86 1.57
C ALA A 312 -5.94 30.89 2.92
N SER A 313 -7.26 30.71 2.96
CA SER A 313 -8.05 30.89 4.20
C SER A 313 -8.44 29.57 4.89
N ARG A 314 -8.03 28.41 4.41
CA ARG A 314 -8.79 27.22 4.78
C ARG A 314 -8.10 26.21 5.68
N ILE A 315 -6.82 25.99 5.63
CA ILE A 315 -6.10 25.15 6.62
C ILE A 315 -4.63 25.53 6.60
N ASP A 316 -4.13 26.00 7.72
CA ASP A 316 -2.70 26.09 7.98
C ASP A 316 -2.17 24.66 8.18
N VAL A 317 -1.66 24.07 7.13
CA VAL A 317 -0.91 22.81 7.21
C VAL A 317 0.52 23.11 7.64
N GLY A 318 0.67 23.94 8.61
CA GLY A 318 1.81 24.49 9.39
C GLY A 318 3.18 24.12 8.96
N ALA A 319 3.71 23.11 8.54
CA ALA A 319 5.06 22.85 8.10
C ALA A 319 5.11 22.51 6.60
N ALA A 320 6.08 23.03 5.90
CA ALA A 320 6.35 22.66 4.52
C ALA A 320 6.44 21.14 4.42
N PHE A 321 5.49 20.50 3.69
CA PHE A 321 5.46 19.07 3.51
C PHE A 321 6.76 18.60 2.83
N GLU A 322 7.46 17.70 3.49
CA GLU A 322 8.64 17.03 2.95
C GLU A 322 8.32 15.56 2.70
N ALA A 323 8.15 15.19 1.43
CA ALA A 323 7.75 13.84 1.02
C ALA A 323 8.71 12.74 1.50
N LEU A 324 9.96 13.11 1.74
CA LEU A 324 11.02 12.18 2.18
C LEU A 324 11.13 12.10 3.72
N ALA A 325 10.36 12.91 4.46
CA ALA A 325 10.37 12.83 5.92
C ALA A 325 9.81 11.48 6.38
N PRO A 326 10.46 10.82 7.37
CA PRO A 326 9.95 9.58 7.93
C PRO A 326 8.53 9.77 8.47
N ARG A 327 7.62 8.87 8.06
CA ARG A 327 6.23 8.86 8.55
C ARG A 327 6.11 8.00 9.80
N ALA A 328 5.34 8.48 10.78
CA ALA A 328 4.94 7.64 11.90
C ALA A 328 4.10 6.46 11.40
N PRO A 329 4.18 5.27 12.02
CA PRO A 329 3.31 4.16 11.69
C PRO A 329 1.85 4.56 11.93
N ILE A 330 0.92 3.98 11.16
CA ILE A 330 -0.51 4.22 11.36
C ILE A 330 -0.99 3.59 12.67
N GLU A 331 -0.43 2.45 13.02
CA GLU A 331 -0.70 1.72 14.28
C GLU A 331 0.48 0.77 14.60
N ILE A 332 0.48 0.22 15.81
CA ILE A 332 1.42 -0.82 16.23
C ILE A 332 0.61 -2.03 16.65
N TRP A 333 0.84 -3.17 15.99
CA TRP A 333 0.23 -4.43 16.40
C TRP A 333 1.07 -5.10 17.48
N SER A 334 0.42 -5.67 18.49
CA SER A 334 1.09 -6.39 19.58
C SER A 334 0.59 -7.83 19.70
N GLY A 335 1.36 -8.67 20.40
CA GLY A 335 1.03 -10.09 20.56
C GLY A 335 -0.18 -10.34 21.47
N ASP A 336 -0.52 -9.38 22.34
CA ASP A 336 -1.68 -9.40 23.23
C ASP A 336 -2.94 -8.76 22.62
N ASP A 337 -2.83 -8.21 21.40
CA ASP A 337 -4.00 -7.66 20.69
C ASP A 337 -4.95 -8.79 20.28
N ALA A 338 -6.18 -8.76 20.80
CA ALA A 338 -7.25 -9.70 20.46
C ALA A 338 -7.58 -9.70 18.95
N LEU A 339 -7.25 -8.63 18.22
CA LEU A 339 -7.45 -8.49 16.78
C LEU A 339 -6.29 -9.02 15.94
N LEU A 340 -5.15 -9.40 16.54
CA LEU A 340 -3.98 -9.90 15.80
C LEU A 340 -4.34 -11.07 14.87
N VAL A 341 -4.95 -12.11 15.42
CA VAL A 341 -5.34 -13.30 14.64
C VAL A 341 -6.42 -12.99 13.61
N PRO A 342 -7.53 -12.31 13.93
CA PRO A 342 -8.50 -11.86 12.95
C PRO A 342 -7.90 -11.05 11.80
N ARG A 343 -7.05 -10.07 12.09
CA ARG A 343 -6.38 -9.24 11.08
C ARG A 343 -5.45 -10.06 10.18
N PHE A 344 -4.66 -10.95 10.77
CA PHE A 344 -3.76 -11.83 10.01
C PHE A 344 -4.54 -12.76 9.08
N VAL A 345 -5.61 -13.40 9.57
CA VAL A 345 -6.47 -14.29 8.78
C VAL A 345 -7.19 -13.53 7.67
N ALA A 346 -7.77 -12.36 7.95
CA ALA A 346 -8.40 -11.52 6.94
C ALA A 346 -7.40 -11.06 5.86
N GLY A 347 -6.17 -10.70 6.28
CA GLY A 347 -5.09 -10.35 5.36
C GLY A 347 -4.69 -11.51 4.45
N LEU A 348 -4.51 -12.72 4.98
CA LEU A 348 -4.28 -13.92 4.16
C LEU A 348 -5.46 -14.22 3.23
N ALA A 349 -6.68 -14.06 3.72
CA ALA A 349 -7.91 -14.27 2.95
C ALA A 349 -7.98 -13.33 1.73
N SER A 350 -7.48 -12.10 1.84
CA SER A 350 -7.40 -11.15 0.73
C SER A 350 -6.46 -11.57 -0.40
N LEU A 351 -5.62 -12.58 -0.17
CA LEU A 351 -4.73 -13.15 -1.19
C LEU A 351 -5.42 -14.20 -2.08
N PHE A 352 -6.72 -14.47 -1.88
CA PHE A 352 -7.52 -15.36 -2.71
C PHE A 352 -8.55 -14.57 -3.53
N ALA A 353 -8.59 -14.83 -4.84
CA ALA A 353 -9.61 -14.26 -5.72
C ALA A 353 -10.99 -14.90 -5.49
N GLU A 354 -12.06 -14.20 -5.86
CA GLU A 354 -13.42 -14.75 -5.82
C GLU A 354 -13.55 -16.07 -6.62
N ALA A 355 -12.82 -16.17 -7.74
CA ALA A 355 -12.78 -17.38 -8.53
C ALA A 355 -12.16 -18.56 -7.79
N ASP A 356 -11.13 -18.34 -6.97
CA ASP A 356 -10.51 -19.39 -6.15
C ASP A 356 -11.51 -19.96 -5.14
N VAL A 357 -12.30 -19.08 -4.53
CA VAL A 357 -13.32 -19.45 -3.55
C VAL A 357 -14.46 -20.22 -4.22
N ARG A 358 -14.90 -19.79 -5.42
CA ARG A 358 -15.92 -20.50 -6.19
C ARG A 358 -15.45 -21.91 -6.64
N ASP A 359 -14.20 -22.01 -7.08
CA ASP A 359 -13.62 -23.32 -7.46
C ASP A 359 -13.58 -24.26 -6.25
N LEU A 360 -13.20 -23.74 -5.09
CA LEU A 360 -13.18 -24.49 -3.85
C LEU A 360 -14.60 -24.91 -3.44
N ASP A 361 -15.58 -24.01 -3.45
CA ASP A 361 -16.98 -24.31 -3.14
C ASP A 361 -17.53 -25.41 -4.08
N ALA A 362 -17.25 -25.31 -5.38
CA ALA A 362 -17.63 -26.33 -6.37
C ALA A 362 -16.95 -27.69 -6.11
N ALA A 363 -15.68 -27.69 -5.71
CA ALA A 363 -14.96 -28.90 -5.36
C ALA A 363 -15.53 -29.58 -4.09
N LEU A 364 -15.87 -28.79 -3.09
CA LEU A 364 -16.52 -29.26 -1.86
C LEU A 364 -17.90 -29.85 -2.13
N LYS A 365 -18.72 -29.21 -2.96
CA LYS A 365 -20.04 -29.73 -3.37
C LYS A 365 -19.93 -31.12 -4.02
N ARG A 366 -18.94 -31.37 -4.86
CA ARG A 366 -18.72 -32.69 -5.47
C ARG A 366 -18.36 -33.75 -4.43
N ARG A 367 -17.67 -33.37 -3.35
CA ARG A 367 -17.27 -34.27 -2.27
C ARG A 367 -18.37 -34.50 -1.22
N ALA A 368 -19.38 -33.63 -1.16
CA ALA A 368 -20.44 -33.65 -0.15
C ALA A 368 -21.28 -34.95 -0.17
N ALA A 369 -21.31 -35.69 -1.27
CA ALA A 369 -22.08 -36.93 -1.38
C ALA A 369 -21.66 -38.02 -0.37
N VAL A 370 -20.38 -38.03 0.04
CA VAL A 370 -19.80 -39.01 0.98
C VAL A 370 -19.49 -38.40 2.36
N ALA A 371 -19.83 -37.16 2.57
CA ALA A 371 -19.53 -36.43 3.82
C ALA A 371 -20.56 -36.77 4.90
N VAL A 372 -20.12 -36.65 6.15
CA VAL A 372 -21.00 -36.82 7.34
C VAL A 372 -22.00 -35.65 7.40
N ARG A 373 -23.26 -36.00 7.74
CA ARG A 373 -24.34 -35.04 7.96
C ARG A 373 -24.71 -34.99 9.42
N ARG A 374 -24.84 -33.76 9.94
CA ARG A 374 -25.37 -33.50 11.29
C ARG A 374 -26.63 -32.64 11.20
N THR A 375 -27.60 -32.96 12.02
CA THR A 375 -28.85 -32.22 12.13
C THR A 375 -28.92 -31.53 13.49
N TYR A 376 -29.38 -30.30 13.46
CA TYR A 376 -29.62 -29.47 14.64
C TYR A 376 -31.10 -29.05 14.65
N THR A 377 -31.71 -28.99 15.83
CA THR A 377 -33.10 -28.68 15.96
C THR A 377 -33.36 -27.48 16.88
N ALA A 378 -34.45 -26.75 16.63
CA ALA A 378 -34.90 -25.69 17.49
C ALA A 378 -36.43 -25.54 17.43
N ARG A 379 -37.04 -25.10 18.51
CA ARG A 379 -38.47 -24.77 18.53
C ARG A 379 -38.69 -23.35 18.03
N CYS A 380 -39.64 -23.20 17.11
CA CYS A 380 -39.96 -21.94 16.49
C CYS A 380 -41.34 -21.44 16.98
N SER A 381 -41.37 -20.19 17.39
CA SER A 381 -42.55 -19.33 17.42
C SER A 381 -42.70 -18.57 16.13
N VAL A 382 -43.90 -18.10 15.82
CA VAL A 382 -44.21 -17.36 14.61
C VAL A 382 -44.97 -16.10 14.95
N ASN A 383 -44.54 -14.99 14.38
CA ASN A 383 -45.28 -13.74 14.40
C ASN A 383 -45.45 -13.27 12.94
N SER A 384 -46.67 -13.30 12.44
CA SER A 384 -47.04 -13.11 11.04
C SER A 384 -46.38 -14.17 10.14
N ASP A 385 -45.34 -13.85 9.39
CA ASP A 385 -44.56 -14.76 8.54
C ASP A 385 -43.12 -14.96 8.99
N ARG A 386 -42.74 -14.38 10.16
CA ARG A 386 -41.40 -14.42 10.73
C ARG A 386 -41.30 -15.48 11.82
N TYR A 387 -40.27 -16.28 11.71
CA TYR A 387 -39.90 -17.32 12.66
C TYR A 387 -38.85 -16.81 13.64
N GLN A 388 -39.02 -17.19 14.90
CA GLN A 388 -38.05 -17.05 15.98
C GLN A 388 -37.84 -18.43 16.57
N CYS A 389 -36.68 -19.01 16.37
CA CYS A 389 -36.41 -20.39 16.79
C CYS A 389 -35.26 -20.39 17.81
N VAL A 390 -35.43 -21.16 18.88
CA VAL A 390 -34.46 -21.32 19.97
C VAL A 390 -34.35 -22.80 20.33
N GLY A 391 -33.09 -23.28 20.42
CA GLY A 391 -32.75 -24.67 20.75
C GLY A 391 -31.27 -24.93 20.53
N GLU A 392 -30.91 -26.04 19.88
CA GLU A 392 -29.52 -26.32 19.50
C GLU A 392 -28.98 -25.27 18.55
N VAL A 393 -29.84 -24.60 17.81
CA VAL A 393 -29.56 -23.42 17.01
C VAL A 393 -30.52 -22.30 17.41
N THR A 394 -30.05 -21.05 17.18
CA THR A 394 -30.94 -19.90 17.22
C THR A 394 -31.12 -19.37 15.81
N LEU A 395 -32.37 -19.17 15.38
CA LEU A 395 -32.69 -18.75 14.04
C LEU A 395 -33.78 -17.68 14.04
N SER A 396 -33.64 -16.66 13.21
CA SER A 396 -34.70 -15.71 12.89
C SER A 396 -34.79 -15.48 11.39
N GLY A 397 -36.02 -15.33 10.86
CA GLY A 397 -36.18 -15.09 9.42
C GLY A 397 -37.56 -15.44 8.90
N THR A 398 -37.65 -15.59 7.58
CA THR A 398 -38.86 -15.99 6.84
C THR A 398 -38.58 -17.24 6.00
N HIS A 399 -39.59 -17.75 5.28
CA HIS A 399 -39.42 -18.89 4.36
C HIS A 399 -38.47 -18.63 3.19
N SER A 400 -38.10 -17.37 2.90
CA SER A 400 -37.21 -17.01 1.79
C SER A 400 -35.86 -16.45 2.24
N MET A 401 -35.76 -15.95 3.47
CA MET A 401 -34.57 -15.29 4.00
C MET A 401 -34.40 -15.58 5.48
N ILE A 402 -33.26 -16.11 5.84
CA ILE A 402 -32.84 -16.20 7.24
C ILE A 402 -32.02 -14.97 7.57
N ASP A 403 -32.50 -14.13 8.46
CA ASP A 403 -31.82 -12.89 8.88
C ASP A 403 -30.62 -13.21 9.74
N ARG A 404 -30.78 -14.17 10.68
CA ARG A 404 -29.76 -14.66 11.60
C ARG A 404 -29.87 -16.15 11.82
N LEU A 405 -28.75 -16.83 11.84
CA LEU A 405 -28.58 -18.21 12.26
C LEU A 405 -27.35 -18.30 13.16
N SER A 406 -27.54 -18.65 14.42
CA SER A 406 -26.43 -18.96 15.33
C SER A 406 -26.31 -20.48 15.47
N LEU A 407 -25.10 -20.97 15.15
CA LEU A 407 -24.72 -22.37 15.23
C LEU A 407 -23.34 -22.47 15.88
N GLY A 408 -23.20 -23.23 16.95
CA GLY A 408 -21.93 -23.38 17.67
C GLY A 408 -21.37 -22.05 18.21
N GLY A 409 -22.24 -21.12 18.63
CA GLY A 409 -21.84 -19.81 19.15
C GLY A 409 -21.39 -18.79 18.11
N LYS A 410 -21.45 -19.12 16.82
CA LYS A 410 -21.16 -18.20 15.71
C LYS A 410 -22.43 -17.82 14.97
N GLU A 411 -22.53 -16.55 14.62
CA GLU A 411 -23.71 -15.99 13.95
C GLU A 411 -23.44 -15.83 12.45
N LEU A 412 -24.40 -16.30 11.64
CA LEU A 412 -24.45 -16.09 10.19
C LEU A 412 -25.68 -15.23 9.87
N THR A 413 -25.56 -14.33 8.91
CA THR A 413 -26.63 -13.39 8.57
C THR A 413 -26.96 -13.41 7.07
N ARG A 414 -28.21 -13.02 6.75
CA ARG A 414 -28.68 -12.83 5.38
C ARG A 414 -28.52 -14.05 4.48
N LEU A 415 -29.00 -15.21 4.96
CA LEU A 415 -28.98 -16.44 4.19
C LEU A 415 -30.26 -16.55 3.36
N GLN A 416 -30.13 -16.77 2.07
CA GLN A 416 -31.24 -17.00 1.16
C GLN A 416 -31.71 -18.45 1.27
N LEU A 417 -33.02 -18.65 1.38
CA LEU A 417 -33.62 -19.96 1.47
C LEU A 417 -34.51 -20.20 0.25
N ARG A 418 -34.22 -21.25 -0.52
CA ARG A 418 -35.01 -21.66 -1.68
C ARG A 418 -35.24 -23.17 -1.66
N ASN A 419 -36.52 -23.57 -1.45
CA ASN A 419 -36.89 -24.99 -1.33
C ASN A 419 -36.01 -25.76 -0.30
N GLY A 420 -35.70 -25.12 0.83
CA GLY A 420 -34.86 -25.66 1.87
C GLY A 420 -33.36 -25.54 1.63
N ALA A 421 -32.90 -25.35 0.39
CA ALA A 421 -31.50 -25.10 0.09
C ALA A 421 -31.06 -23.71 0.56
N VAL A 422 -29.86 -23.62 1.12
CA VAL A 422 -29.34 -22.42 1.77
C VAL A 422 -28.18 -21.85 0.99
N THR A 423 -28.31 -20.62 0.55
CA THR A 423 -27.25 -19.94 -0.18
C THR A 423 -27.03 -18.54 0.38
N ARG A 424 -25.85 -17.99 0.11
CA ARG A 424 -25.52 -16.59 0.34
C ARG A 424 -24.74 -16.08 -0.87
N GLN A 425 -25.17 -14.96 -1.44
CA GLN A 425 -24.54 -14.37 -2.65
C GLN A 425 -24.25 -15.41 -3.77
N GLY A 426 -25.17 -16.35 -3.98
CA GLY A 426 -25.05 -17.36 -5.03
C GLY A 426 -24.13 -18.57 -4.73
N MET A 427 -23.45 -18.59 -3.57
CA MET A 427 -22.64 -19.73 -3.11
C MET A 427 -23.36 -20.51 -2.00
N THR A 428 -22.87 -21.72 -1.68
CA THR A 428 -23.31 -22.49 -0.53
C THR A 428 -23.12 -21.67 0.76
N ALA A 429 -24.13 -21.56 1.59
CA ALA A 429 -23.96 -20.99 2.92
C ALA A 429 -23.14 -21.97 3.78
N ARG A 430 -22.14 -21.45 4.52
CA ARG A 430 -21.22 -22.25 5.30
C ARG A 430 -21.08 -21.78 6.73
N THR A 431 -20.83 -22.71 7.62
CA THR A 431 -20.48 -22.42 9.01
C THR A 431 -19.13 -21.71 9.11
N ALA A 432 -18.80 -21.13 10.26
CA ALA A 432 -17.44 -20.61 10.53
C ALA A 432 -16.35 -21.69 10.39
N GLY A 433 -16.68 -22.95 10.61
CA GLY A 433 -15.79 -24.10 10.38
C GLY A 433 -15.59 -24.48 8.91
N GLY A 434 -16.28 -23.82 8.00
CA GLY A 434 -16.21 -24.08 6.56
C GLY A 434 -17.19 -25.15 6.06
N ASP A 435 -17.94 -25.82 6.92
CA ASP A 435 -18.86 -26.90 6.57
C ASP A 435 -20.17 -26.33 5.99
N ALA A 436 -20.74 -27.04 5.00
CA ALA A 436 -21.90 -26.56 4.27
C ALA A 436 -23.19 -26.64 5.10
N ILE A 437 -23.99 -25.58 5.11
CA ILE A 437 -25.39 -25.63 5.55
C ILE A 437 -26.20 -26.11 4.36
N GLU A 438 -26.45 -27.44 4.30
CA GLU A 438 -27.09 -28.07 3.16
C GLU A 438 -28.57 -27.70 3.07
N ARG A 439 -29.25 -27.68 4.24
CA ARG A 439 -30.69 -27.50 4.27
C ARG A 439 -31.18 -26.87 5.57
N ILE A 440 -32.18 -26.02 5.45
CA ILE A 440 -33.00 -25.53 6.57
C ILE A 440 -34.47 -25.85 6.27
N GLU A 441 -35.08 -26.70 7.08
CA GLU A 441 -36.48 -27.05 7.00
C GLU A 441 -37.25 -26.29 8.07
N LEU A 442 -37.97 -25.25 7.66
CA LEU A 442 -38.85 -24.48 8.55
C LEU A 442 -40.19 -25.19 8.73
N PRO A 443 -40.90 -24.96 9.85
CA PRO A 443 -42.28 -25.39 10.03
C PRO A 443 -43.20 -24.88 8.92
N GLN A 444 -44.43 -25.42 8.86
CA GLN A 444 -45.43 -24.91 7.92
C GLN A 444 -45.63 -23.40 8.08
N ARG A 445 -45.82 -22.73 6.94
CA ARG A 445 -45.96 -21.28 6.90
C ARG A 445 -47.02 -20.77 7.85
N GLY A 446 -46.66 -19.83 8.72
CA GLY A 446 -47.55 -19.24 9.70
C GLY A 446 -47.86 -20.13 10.90
N LYS A 447 -47.22 -21.30 11.05
CA LYS A 447 -47.44 -22.18 12.19
C LYS A 447 -46.17 -22.37 13.03
N PRO A 448 -46.27 -22.41 14.37
CA PRO A 448 -45.15 -22.81 15.22
C PRO A 448 -44.79 -24.28 14.97
N GLY A 449 -43.56 -24.66 15.28
CA GLY A 449 -43.07 -26.04 15.07
C GLY A 449 -41.59 -26.15 15.31
N THR A 450 -40.99 -27.18 14.75
CA THR A 450 -39.53 -27.42 14.85
C THR A 450 -38.86 -27.11 13.53
N VAL A 451 -37.76 -26.32 13.58
CA VAL A 451 -36.84 -26.17 12.47
C VAL A 451 -35.78 -27.26 12.54
N ILE A 452 -35.38 -27.77 11.38
CA ILE A 452 -34.25 -28.72 11.22
C ILE A 452 -33.22 -28.05 10.35
N VAL A 453 -31.97 -27.95 10.85
CA VAL A 453 -30.81 -27.44 10.13
C VAL A 453 -29.87 -28.61 9.87
N THR A 454 -29.60 -28.90 8.61
CA THR A 454 -28.66 -29.96 8.20
C THR A 454 -27.34 -29.36 7.77
N VAL A 455 -26.25 -29.77 8.41
CA VAL A 455 -24.87 -29.38 8.11
C VAL A 455 -24.10 -30.59 7.57
N VAL A 456 -23.35 -30.38 6.49
CA VAL A 456 -22.50 -31.39 5.86
C VAL A 456 -21.05 -31.07 6.18
N GLU A 457 -20.34 -32.00 6.81
CA GLU A 457 -18.93 -31.88 7.16
C GLU A 457 -18.03 -32.10 5.93
N ASP A 458 -18.15 -31.24 4.92
CA ASP A 458 -17.43 -31.37 3.65
C ASP A 458 -16.06 -30.65 3.63
N PHE A 459 -15.72 -29.87 4.67
CA PHE A 459 -14.44 -29.16 4.75
C PHE A 459 -13.28 -30.00 5.32
N SER A 460 -13.54 -31.15 5.95
CA SER A 460 -12.51 -32.02 6.55
C SER A 460 -11.38 -32.43 5.58
N PRO A 461 -11.64 -32.76 4.29
CA PRO A 461 -10.57 -33.07 3.33
C PRO A 461 -9.64 -31.87 3.06
N VAL A 462 -10.13 -30.64 3.14
CA VAL A 462 -9.31 -29.42 3.00
C VAL A 462 -8.39 -29.28 4.20
N ARG A 463 -8.90 -29.48 5.41
CA ARG A 463 -8.09 -29.47 6.64
C ARG A 463 -6.96 -30.49 6.55
N ALA A 464 -7.28 -31.73 6.15
CA ALA A 464 -6.29 -32.81 6.02
C ALA A 464 -5.22 -32.48 4.96
N ALA A 465 -5.61 -31.98 3.79
CA ALA A 465 -4.68 -31.65 2.71
C ALA A 465 -3.72 -30.51 3.13
N LEU A 466 -4.22 -29.49 3.80
CA LEU A 466 -3.39 -28.37 4.29
C LEU A 466 -2.47 -28.82 5.44
N ALA A 467 -2.95 -29.68 6.35
CA ALA A 467 -2.16 -30.19 7.47
C ALA A 467 -1.04 -31.13 7.03
N SER A 468 -1.23 -31.92 5.97
CA SER A 468 -0.24 -32.85 5.45
C SER A 468 0.80 -32.23 4.52
N SER A 469 0.64 -30.95 4.15
CA SER A 469 1.53 -30.26 3.23
C SER A 469 2.65 -29.53 3.94
N ASP A 470 3.83 -29.52 3.33
CA ASP A 470 4.95 -28.71 3.79
C ASP A 470 4.75 -27.24 3.42
N TRP A 471 4.62 -26.39 4.43
CA TRP A 471 4.49 -24.93 4.29
C TRP A 471 5.77 -24.18 4.68
N SER A 472 6.93 -24.83 4.66
CA SER A 472 8.22 -24.21 4.96
C SER A 472 8.65 -23.18 3.91
N GLY A 473 8.15 -23.30 2.69
CA GLY A 473 8.48 -22.38 1.59
C GLY A 473 7.88 -20.98 1.79
N VAL A 474 8.67 -19.99 1.53
CA VAL A 474 8.29 -18.59 1.44
C VAL A 474 8.68 -18.06 0.06
N PRO A 475 7.91 -17.11 -0.51
CA PRO A 475 6.66 -16.54 -0.01
C PRO A 475 5.44 -17.45 -0.20
N PHE A 476 4.29 -17.03 0.37
CA PHE A 476 2.99 -17.64 0.08
C PHE A 476 2.59 -17.43 -1.40
N THR A 477 2.07 -18.46 -2.06
CA THR A 477 1.48 -18.34 -3.39
C THR A 477 0.14 -19.07 -3.50
N ARG A 478 -0.83 -18.46 -4.16
CA ARG A 478 -2.15 -19.07 -4.43
C ARG A 478 -2.04 -20.36 -5.23
N VAL A 479 -1.12 -20.39 -6.20
CA VAL A 479 -0.87 -21.58 -7.04
C VAL A 479 -0.59 -22.80 -6.17
N ARG A 480 0.29 -22.67 -5.16
CA ARG A 480 0.62 -23.75 -4.25
C ARG A 480 -0.59 -24.25 -3.46
N VAL A 481 -1.39 -23.32 -2.90
CA VAL A 481 -2.61 -23.70 -2.17
C VAL A 481 -3.60 -24.41 -3.08
N ARG A 482 -3.84 -23.89 -4.29
CA ARG A 482 -4.76 -24.51 -5.26
C ARG A 482 -4.31 -25.92 -5.66
N THR A 483 -3.01 -26.09 -5.93
CA THR A 483 -2.43 -27.40 -6.26
C THR A 483 -2.59 -28.40 -5.09
N THR A 484 -2.28 -27.96 -3.86
CA THR A 484 -2.48 -28.78 -2.65
C THR A 484 -3.92 -29.24 -2.48
N LEU A 485 -4.89 -28.39 -2.81
CA LEU A 485 -6.31 -28.70 -2.70
C LEU A 485 -6.87 -29.46 -3.91
N GLY A 486 -6.05 -29.73 -4.94
CA GLY A 486 -6.49 -30.40 -6.18
C GLY A 486 -7.53 -29.56 -6.94
N LEU A 487 -7.45 -28.23 -6.86
CA LEU A 487 -8.33 -27.35 -7.62
C LEU A 487 -7.86 -27.27 -9.08
N PRO A 488 -8.77 -26.97 -10.03
CA PRO A 488 -8.39 -26.77 -11.43
C PRO A 488 -7.27 -25.74 -11.55
N PRO A 489 -6.37 -25.88 -12.54
CA PRO A 489 -5.38 -24.84 -12.80
C PRO A 489 -6.09 -23.51 -13.07
N MET A 490 -5.48 -22.42 -12.63
CA MET A 490 -5.99 -21.10 -12.97
C MET A 490 -5.95 -20.92 -14.49
N ASN A 491 -7.04 -20.45 -15.07
CA ASN A 491 -6.99 -19.99 -16.44
C ASN A 491 -5.98 -18.83 -16.52
N ALA A 492 -4.82 -19.10 -17.11
CA ALA A 492 -3.82 -18.08 -17.31
C ALA A 492 -4.45 -16.98 -18.18
N CYS A 493 -4.80 -15.84 -17.55
CA CYS A 493 -5.30 -14.70 -18.32
C CYS A 493 -4.26 -14.21 -19.32
N CYS A 494 -3.01 -14.48 -18.97
CA CYS A 494 -1.90 -13.73 -19.50
C CYS A 494 -0.70 -14.67 -19.66
N ARG A 495 -0.01 -14.56 -20.79
CA ARG A 495 1.23 -15.31 -20.98
C ARG A 495 2.36 -14.58 -20.25
N PRO A 496 3.21 -15.29 -19.46
CA PRO A 496 4.40 -14.69 -18.95
C PRO A 496 5.22 -14.11 -20.12
N ARG A 497 5.73 -12.90 -19.98
CA ARG A 497 6.74 -12.42 -20.93
C ARG A 497 7.94 -13.36 -20.86
N ASN A 498 8.33 -13.96 -21.97
CA ASN A 498 9.53 -14.79 -22.04
C ASN A 498 10.84 -14.00 -21.82
N SER A 499 10.76 -12.68 -21.83
CA SER A 499 11.86 -11.78 -21.50
C SER A 499 11.34 -10.62 -20.66
N VAL A 500 11.72 -10.57 -19.39
CA VAL A 500 11.63 -9.34 -18.59
C VAL A 500 12.51 -8.31 -19.29
N PRO A 501 12.04 -7.07 -19.54
CA PRO A 501 12.86 -6.02 -20.13
C PRO A 501 14.21 -5.94 -19.41
N ALA A 502 15.29 -5.95 -20.15
CA ALA A 502 16.64 -6.07 -19.59
C ALA A 502 17.15 -4.79 -18.92
N THR A 503 16.43 -3.67 -19.06
CA THR A 503 16.90 -2.36 -18.67
C THR A 503 16.38 -1.95 -17.31
N ASP A 504 17.31 -1.80 -16.36
CA ASP A 504 17.10 -0.98 -15.17
C ASP A 504 17.08 0.50 -15.56
N ASP A 505 16.40 1.32 -14.75
CA ASP A 505 16.39 2.78 -14.89
C ASP A 505 17.75 3.42 -14.53
N THR A 506 18.80 2.63 -14.34
CA THR A 506 20.14 3.11 -14.04
C THR A 506 20.96 3.29 -15.32
N VAL A 507 21.46 4.51 -15.52
CA VAL A 507 22.40 4.81 -16.59
C VAL A 507 23.79 4.35 -16.16
N ALA A 508 24.44 3.51 -16.97
CA ALA A 508 25.84 3.17 -16.75
C ALA A 508 26.68 4.45 -16.87
N ALA A 509 27.49 4.79 -15.84
CA ALA A 509 28.48 5.84 -15.99
C ALA A 509 29.71 5.21 -16.64
N GLU A 510 30.10 5.74 -17.76
CA GLU A 510 31.30 5.27 -18.48
C GLU A 510 32.56 5.48 -17.64
N VAL A 511 32.71 6.62 -16.97
CA VAL A 511 33.81 6.93 -16.05
C VAL A 511 33.34 7.95 -15.00
N VAL A 512 33.38 7.58 -13.73
CA VAL A 512 33.16 8.54 -12.65
C VAL A 512 34.46 9.32 -12.39
N PRO A 513 34.46 10.66 -12.48
CA PRO A 513 35.66 11.44 -12.17
C PRO A 513 36.09 11.24 -10.71
N ALA A 514 37.39 11.28 -10.44
CA ALA A 514 37.95 11.03 -9.10
C ALA A 514 37.29 11.90 -8.01
N GLN A 515 36.97 13.17 -8.33
CA GLN A 515 36.28 14.09 -7.40
C GLN A 515 34.84 13.65 -7.07
N ALA A 516 34.22 12.81 -7.91
CA ALA A 516 32.84 12.33 -7.72
C ALA A 516 32.80 10.92 -7.11
N SER A 517 33.95 10.25 -6.95
CA SER A 517 33.99 8.86 -6.48
C SER A 517 33.32 8.67 -5.10
N GLY A 518 33.51 9.61 -4.17
CA GLY A 518 32.87 9.57 -2.86
C GLY A 518 31.36 9.67 -2.89
N PHE A 519 30.76 10.24 -3.95
CA PHE A 519 29.31 10.38 -4.08
C PHE A 519 28.63 9.11 -4.64
N VAL A 520 29.39 8.18 -5.25
CA VAL A 520 28.79 7.01 -5.90
C VAL A 520 28.08 6.12 -4.89
N GLY A 521 28.75 5.73 -3.81
CA GLY A 521 28.14 4.87 -2.78
C GLY A 521 26.83 5.45 -2.25
N PRO A 522 26.85 6.62 -1.60
CA PRO A 522 25.67 7.16 -0.93
C PRO A 522 24.62 7.81 -1.85
N CYS A 523 24.95 8.17 -3.11
CA CYS A 523 24.07 8.99 -3.93
C CYS A 523 23.63 8.32 -5.25
N ALA A 524 24.41 7.36 -5.81
CA ALA A 524 24.14 6.87 -7.16
C ALA A 524 22.81 6.14 -7.29
N ALA A 525 22.35 5.44 -6.26
CA ALA A 525 21.08 4.71 -6.29
C ALA A 525 19.88 5.61 -6.68
N CYS A 526 19.94 6.90 -6.28
CA CYS A 526 18.87 7.87 -6.56
C CYS A 526 19.26 8.91 -7.62
N HIS A 527 20.55 9.24 -7.75
CA HIS A 527 21.02 10.37 -8.57
C HIS A 527 21.77 9.96 -9.84
N ARG A 528 21.62 8.70 -10.25
CA ARG A 528 22.21 8.13 -11.49
C ARG A 528 21.16 7.45 -12.36
N THR A 529 19.93 7.93 -12.31
CA THR A 529 18.82 7.42 -13.12
C THR A 529 18.76 8.13 -14.47
N ALA A 530 18.01 7.57 -15.42
CA ALA A 530 17.74 8.23 -16.69
C ALA A 530 16.79 9.42 -16.53
N GLU A 531 15.97 9.42 -15.48
CA GLU A 531 15.01 10.47 -15.18
C GLU A 531 15.70 11.69 -14.55
N ARG A 532 15.17 12.89 -14.81
CA ARG A 532 15.71 14.14 -14.25
C ARG A 532 15.36 14.38 -12.78
N SER A 533 14.41 13.67 -12.25
CA SER A 533 13.96 13.77 -10.86
C SER A 533 13.99 12.40 -10.18
N PRO A 534 14.68 12.26 -9.03
CA PRO A 534 15.51 13.28 -8.37
C PRO A 534 16.68 13.71 -9.26
N PRO A 535 17.30 14.89 -9.03
CA PRO A 535 18.34 15.41 -9.93
C PRO A 535 19.43 14.38 -10.23
N ASN A 536 19.56 13.94 -11.46
CA ASN A 536 20.48 12.88 -11.88
C ASN A 536 21.91 13.38 -12.11
N PHE A 537 22.46 14.10 -11.13
CA PHE A 537 23.76 14.76 -11.23
C PHE A 537 24.96 13.79 -11.37
N LEU A 538 24.77 12.50 -11.16
CA LEU A 538 25.77 11.45 -11.39
C LEU A 538 25.58 10.71 -12.72
N ALA A 539 24.69 11.17 -13.60
CA ALA A 539 24.46 10.58 -14.91
C ALA A 539 25.20 11.34 -16.01
N GLY A 540 25.70 10.61 -17.02
CA GLY A 540 26.42 11.16 -18.16
C GLY A 540 27.92 10.94 -18.08
N ASP A 541 28.67 11.63 -18.95
CA ASP A 541 30.12 11.60 -18.99
C ASP A 541 30.80 12.35 -17.84
N ALA A 542 32.09 12.20 -17.68
CA ALA A 542 32.86 12.80 -16.60
C ALA A 542 32.80 14.34 -16.56
N GLN A 543 32.65 15.01 -17.70
CA GLN A 543 32.56 16.46 -17.79
C GLN A 543 31.18 16.91 -17.29
N ARG A 544 30.11 16.25 -17.74
CA ARG A 544 28.75 16.52 -17.33
C ARG A 544 28.55 16.26 -15.84
N ILE A 545 29.08 15.16 -15.31
CA ILE A 545 29.01 14.85 -13.86
C ILE A 545 29.68 15.96 -13.07
N ARG A 546 30.87 16.42 -13.43
CA ARG A 546 31.55 17.54 -12.76
C ARG A 546 30.74 18.82 -12.79
N ALA A 547 30.21 19.19 -13.96
CA ALA A 547 29.38 20.39 -14.11
C ALA A 547 28.12 20.32 -13.24
N ASN A 548 27.42 19.18 -13.23
CA ASN A 548 26.24 18.96 -12.43
C ASN A 548 26.53 19.00 -10.92
N LEU A 549 27.63 18.40 -10.45
CA LEU A 549 28.03 18.45 -9.03
C LEU A 549 28.32 19.88 -8.59
N THR A 550 29.09 20.64 -9.39
CA THR A 550 29.34 22.06 -9.11
C THR A 550 28.05 22.86 -9.10
N GLN A 551 27.17 22.63 -10.06
CA GLN A 551 25.87 23.28 -10.15
C GLN A 551 25.01 22.98 -8.92
N CYS A 552 24.98 21.73 -8.46
CA CYS A 552 24.20 21.23 -7.34
C CYS A 552 24.76 21.61 -5.96
N ALA A 553 26.02 22.03 -5.87
CA ALA A 553 26.74 22.23 -4.62
C ALA A 553 25.98 22.98 -3.52
N PRO A 554 25.26 24.11 -3.78
CA PRO A 554 24.53 24.81 -2.73
C PRO A 554 23.42 23.95 -2.10
N ARG A 555 22.64 23.25 -2.93
CA ARG A 555 21.54 22.38 -2.45
C ARG A 555 22.07 21.13 -1.77
N MET A 556 23.15 20.55 -2.27
CA MET A 556 23.83 19.41 -1.64
C MET A 556 24.37 19.80 -0.27
N PHE A 557 25.05 20.95 -0.14
CA PHE A 557 25.57 21.42 1.14
C PHE A 557 24.47 21.52 2.19
N VAL A 558 23.34 22.16 1.86
CA VAL A 558 22.19 22.25 2.79
C VAL A 558 21.70 20.86 3.20
N ARG A 559 21.46 19.97 2.24
CA ARG A 559 20.90 18.63 2.52
C ARG A 559 21.86 17.74 3.34
N LEU A 560 23.15 17.78 3.05
CA LEU A 560 24.16 17.05 3.81
C LEU A 560 24.33 17.60 5.22
N SER A 561 24.26 18.93 5.39
CA SER A 561 24.37 19.60 6.68
C SER A 561 23.19 19.31 7.62
N MET A 562 22.02 18.91 7.09
CA MET A 562 20.87 18.54 7.92
C MET A 562 21.14 17.34 8.84
N TRP A 563 22.10 16.49 8.55
CA TRP A 563 22.52 15.41 9.43
C TRP A 563 23.14 15.91 10.76
N GLN A 564 23.69 17.12 10.75
CA GLN A 564 24.27 17.74 11.94
C GLN A 564 23.21 18.40 12.85
N SER A 565 21.99 18.56 12.35
CA SER A 565 20.87 19.16 13.08
C SER A 565 20.00 18.07 13.74
N PRO A 566 19.47 18.33 14.96
CA PRO A 566 18.48 17.44 15.57
C PRO A 566 17.29 17.22 14.65
N ALA A 567 16.75 16.01 14.62
CA ALA A 567 15.68 15.62 13.68
C ALA A 567 14.46 16.58 13.71
N ALA A 568 14.06 17.02 14.91
CA ALA A 568 12.93 17.93 15.11
C ALA A 568 13.16 19.37 14.60
N SER A 569 14.42 19.78 14.39
CA SER A 569 14.78 21.14 13.95
C SER A 569 15.28 21.21 12.51
N ARG A 570 15.22 20.11 11.76
CA ARG A 570 15.68 20.06 10.37
C ARG A 570 14.73 20.82 9.46
N ALA A 571 15.25 21.85 8.80
CA ALA A 571 14.50 22.61 7.80
C ALA A 571 14.21 21.79 6.52
N LYS A 572 15.01 20.77 6.24
CA LYS A 572 14.86 19.83 5.11
C LYS A 572 15.30 18.42 5.54
N VAL A 573 14.76 17.41 4.90
CA VAL A 573 15.25 16.04 5.09
C VAL A 573 16.71 15.95 4.66
N PRO A 574 17.59 15.34 5.46
CA PRO A 574 18.98 15.15 5.06
C PRO A 574 19.12 14.27 3.83
N MET A 575 20.24 14.35 3.16
CA MET A 575 20.63 13.42 2.09
C MET A 575 21.93 12.71 2.48
N PRO A 576 21.97 11.39 2.33
CA PRO A 576 20.87 10.49 1.96
C PRO A 576 19.72 10.53 2.98
N PRO A 577 18.47 10.21 2.59
CA PRO A 577 17.35 10.22 3.54
C PRO A 577 17.55 9.19 4.65
N PRO A 578 17.03 9.42 5.89
CA PRO A 578 17.01 8.40 6.93
C PRO A 578 16.32 7.13 6.42
N GLY A 579 16.92 5.98 6.69
CA GLY A 579 16.38 4.71 6.24
C GLY A 579 16.71 4.31 4.80
N ALA A 580 17.33 5.15 4.01
CA ALA A 580 17.82 4.75 2.70
C ALA A 580 19.04 3.82 2.84
N SER A 581 18.98 2.64 2.20
CA SER A 581 20.14 1.76 2.11
C SER A 581 21.07 2.23 0.99
N HIS A 582 22.37 2.13 1.23
CA HIS A 582 23.38 2.61 0.30
C HIS A 582 24.30 1.47 -0.06
N GLY A 583 24.17 0.93 -1.26
CA GLY A 583 25.16 0.03 -1.85
C GLY A 583 25.58 -1.16 -0.98
N GLY A 584 24.66 -1.73 -0.19
CA GLY A 584 24.93 -2.84 0.72
C GLY A 584 25.35 -2.42 2.15
N SER A 585 25.41 -1.13 2.45
CA SER A 585 25.60 -0.63 3.82
C SER A 585 24.28 -0.54 4.58
N PRO A 586 24.28 -0.78 5.91
CA PRO A 586 23.07 -0.64 6.72
C PRO A 586 22.53 0.80 6.65
N ALA A 587 21.22 0.93 6.71
CA ALA A 587 20.54 2.22 6.65
C ALA A 587 21.00 3.16 7.76
N ILE A 588 21.30 4.42 7.41
CA ILE A 588 21.70 5.46 8.36
C ILE A 588 20.45 5.89 9.15
N GLN A 589 20.43 5.66 10.46
CA GLN A 589 19.26 5.96 11.28
C GLN A 589 19.36 7.22 12.14
N VAL A 590 20.47 7.45 12.79
CA VAL A 590 20.54 8.41 13.92
C VAL A 590 21.72 9.37 13.88
N ALA A 591 22.85 8.99 13.30
CA ALA A 591 24.06 9.80 13.27
C ALA A 591 24.61 9.94 11.86
N PRO A 592 25.31 11.03 11.52
CA PRO A 592 25.95 11.15 10.23
C PRO A 592 27.02 10.06 10.08
N ASP A 593 26.90 9.27 9.02
CA ASP A 593 27.98 8.40 8.56
C ASP A 593 29.24 9.27 8.30
N PRO A 594 30.44 8.82 8.74
CA PRO A 594 31.67 9.52 8.42
C PRO A 594 31.86 9.85 6.93
N ALA A 595 31.40 8.96 6.04
CA ALA A 595 31.41 9.19 4.60
C ALA A 595 30.53 10.39 4.21
N VAL A 596 29.33 10.53 4.79
CA VAL A 596 28.43 11.66 4.53
C VAL A 596 29.03 12.97 5.06
N SER A 597 29.67 12.93 6.22
CA SER A 597 30.37 14.09 6.80
C SER A 597 31.54 14.53 5.92
N ALA A 598 32.30 13.58 5.35
CA ALA A 598 33.38 13.88 4.40
C ALA A 598 32.84 14.50 3.11
N LEU A 599 31.69 14.03 2.61
CA LEU A 599 31.03 14.64 1.45
C LEU A 599 30.58 16.08 1.71
N GLN A 600 30.03 16.33 2.89
CA GLN A 600 29.63 17.69 3.30
C GLN A 600 30.83 18.64 3.33
N ALA A 601 31.97 18.18 3.89
CA ALA A 601 33.20 18.95 3.90
C ALA A 601 33.72 19.22 2.47
N THR A 602 33.72 18.23 1.60
CA THR A 602 34.11 18.36 0.18
C THR A 602 33.25 19.41 -0.54
N VAL A 603 31.93 19.37 -0.34
CA VAL A 603 31.02 20.35 -0.97
C VAL A 603 31.23 21.76 -0.39
N ALA A 604 31.54 21.85 0.92
CA ALA A 604 31.86 23.13 1.55
C ALA A 604 33.15 23.76 0.96
N GLU A 605 34.15 22.93 0.65
CA GLU A 605 35.38 23.39 -0.02
C GLU A 605 35.11 23.89 -1.44
N TRP A 606 34.24 23.22 -2.21
CA TRP A 606 33.86 23.70 -3.53
C TRP A 606 33.17 25.07 -3.47
N LEU A 607 32.25 25.25 -2.56
CA LEU A 607 31.56 26.53 -2.37
C LEU A 607 32.51 27.63 -1.89
N ARG A 608 33.49 27.30 -1.03
CA ARG A 608 34.53 28.25 -0.59
C ARG A 608 35.45 28.65 -1.78
N ALA A 609 35.82 27.70 -2.62
CA ALA A 609 36.63 27.98 -3.79
C ALA A 609 35.89 28.88 -4.82
N GLU A 610 34.55 28.71 -4.92
CA GLU A 610 33.69 29.51 -5.80
C GLU A 610 33.47 30.93 -5.27
N SER A 611 33.22 31.11 -3.96
CA SER A 611 32.80 32.38 -3.36
C SER A 611 33.91 33.13 -2.60
N GLY A 612 35.03 32.50 -2.33
CA GLY A 612 36.09 33.02 -1.45
C GLY A 612 35.77 32.93 0.05
N GLN A 613 34.58 32.47 0.43
CA GLN A 613 34.13 32.41 1.81
C GLN A 613 33.55 31.02 2.15
N ALA A 614 33.66 30.62 3.42
CA ALA A 614 32.99 29.42 3.90
C ALA A 614 31.46 29.53 3.73
N PRO A 615 30.78 28.46 3.29
CA PRO A 615 29.34 28.50 3.14
C PRO A 615 28.64 28.66 4.50
N ASP A 616 27.68 29.59 4.57
CA ASP A 616 26.84 29.83 5.75
C ASP A 616 25.47 29.14 5.55
N LEU A 617 25.25 28.05 6.32
CA LEU A 617 24.01 27.28 6.27
C LEU A 617 22.79 28.14 6.67
N ALA A 618 22.93 28.99 7.70
CA ALA A 618 21.82 29.81 8.18
C ALA A 618 21.40 30.84 7.12
N ALA A 619 22.36 31.49 6.48
CA ALA A 619 22.10 32.43 5.39
C ALA A 619 21.48 31.73 4.16
N MET A 620 21.90 30.51 3.86
CA MET A 620 21.31 29.72 2.76
C MET A 620 19.86 29.33 3.04
N LEU A 621 19.57 28.92 4.27
CA LEU A 621 18.21 28.58 4.70
C LEU A 621 17.30 29.82 4.75
N ALA A 622 17.81 30.97 5.22
CA ALA A 622 17.08 32.24 5.25
C ALA A 622 16.70 32.73 3.83
N ARG A 623 17.55 32.50 2.83
CA ARG A 623 17.20 32.74 1.41
C ARG A 623 16.10 31.84 0.88
N GLY A 624 15.82 30.73 1.53
CA GLY A 624 14.92 29.68 1.08
C GLY A 624 15.61 28.66 0.17
N TYR A 625 15.47 27.36 0.50
CA TYR A 625 16.11 26.27 -0.25
C TYR A 625 15.76 26.27 -1.74
N GLU A 626 14.52 26.61 -2.10
CA GLU A 626 14.06 26.61 -3.49
C GLU A 626 14.67 27.74 -4.33
N ASN A 627 15.12 28.80 -3.67
CA ASN A 627 15.81 29.93 -4.30
C ASN A 627 17.31 29.70 -4.51
N LEU A 628 17.85 28.60 -3.97
CA LEU A 628 19.21 28.21 -4.26
C LEU A 628 19.32 27.69 -5.70
N ARG A 629 20.50 27.86 -6.31
CA ARG A 629 20.83 27.35 -7.64
C ARG A 629 20.35 25.90 -7.80
N PRO A 630 19.56 25.59 -8.84
CA PRO A 630 19.05 24.23 -9.07
C PRO A 630 20.18 23.26 -9.40
N CYS A 631 19.99 21.96 -9.10
CA CYS A 631 21.01 20.94 -9.34
C CYS A 631 21.28 20.66 -10.82
N LEU A 632 20.31 20.89 -11.68
CA LEU A 632 20.44 20.72 -13.13
C LEU A 632 20.06 22.02 -13.82
N PRO A 633 20.72 22.40 -14.92
CA PRO A 633 20.35 23.56 -15.71
C PRO A 633 18.92 23.43 -16.25
N ALA A 634 18.25 24.57 -16.43
CA ALA A 634 16.97 24.61 -17.11
C ALA A 634 17.17 24.17 -18.57
N GLY A 635 16.40 23.18 -19.04
CA GLY A 635 16.44 22.73 -20.43
C GLY A 635 17.54 21.72 -20.80
N SER A 636 18.35 21.22 -19.86
CA SER A 636 19.36 20.17 -20.12
C SER A 636 18.76 18.75 -20.13
#